data_42788dc064efd9a5025956595dec465c
#
_entry.id   42788dc064efd9a5025956595dec465c
#
_cell.length_a   1.000
_cell.length_b   1.000
_cell.length_c   1.000
_cell.angle_alpha   90.00
_cell.angle_beta   90.00
_cell.angle_gamma   90.00
#
_symmetry.space_group_name_H-M   'P 1'
#
loop_
_entity.id
_entity.type
_entity.pdbx_description
1 polymer ?
#
loop_
_entity_poly.entity_id
_entity_poly.type
_entity_poly.pdbx_seq_one_letter_code
_entity_poly.pdbx_strand_id
1 'polypeptide(L)'
;MVIEIRQPFLVCLLIGLLVLYLFFPKAMVVICLATLLGICICSYVWVRTQVMQIQAQRKLLFAAVQVGDELEENIQIINNGIFPVLWIAVEDNSNFPAYSIRSVRAVDPQSKTTWRYHLTCKQRGIFTLGPWQWTTSDPFGIFYLKRSYIHTQQMVVYPPLALLPASLLPIGRQVGDLRPLNQVLAADTILATHTRPFQPGDPLHRVHWRTTARRGSPYIKIFDPEATSRVWLIPDLDGSVHSNNSKESDDWQDSSEENMILLLSALASQFLQDHRAVGLFAGTEPDRIVLPQRGPAHFWTILAALTPLHATQTQSFAWTLQQAAPLISARDLIIAVTPSLEIDWMVSLVRLTHSFGGNSTWSFLLDPKSFGMAGEAQLAQESALAMGIMARIIRRGDILMQSGGMGDVRRWEFKTLGTGKVIVRNAPRQVADWPEMSVKKW
;
A
#
# COMPACT_ATOMS: atom_id res chain seq x y z
N MET A 1 11.85 -4.16 -31.98
CA MET A 1 11.19 -3.33 -32.97
C MET A 1 10.93 -4.22 -34.19
N VAL A 2 9.67 -4.34 -34.57
CA VAL A 2 9.23 -5.28 -35.65
C VAL A 2 8.39 -4.51 -36.62
N ILE A 3 8.64 -4.76 -37.92
CA ILE A 3 7.79 -4.30 -39.02
C ILE A 3 6.94 -5.50 -39.45
N GLU A 4 5.64 -5.36 -39.35
CA GLU A 4 4.69 -6.42 -39.69
C GLU A 4 3.86 -6.00 -40.91
N ILE A 5 3.64 -6.94 -41.86
CA ILE A 5 2.72 -6.74 -42.97
C ILE A 5 1.34 -7.19 -42.50
N ARG A 6 0.41 -6.25 -42.38
CA ARG A 6 -0.96 -6.57 -41.94
C ARG A 6 -1.92 -6.90 -43.06
N GLN A 7 -1.58 -6.51 -44.27
CA GLN A 7 -2.43 -6.77 -45.44
C GLN A 7 -1.74 -7.74 -46.44
N PRO A 8 -1.68 -9.04 -46.10
CA PRO A 8 -1.08 -10.02 -46.99
C PRO A 8 -1.80 -10.10 -48.35
N PHE A 9 -3.08 -9.68 -48.39
CA PHE A 9 -3.86 -9.60 -49.60
C PHE A 9 -3.21 -8.72 -50.71
N LEU A 10 -2.59 -7.58 -50.32
CA LEU A 10 -1.90 -6.69 -51.27
C LEU A 10 -0.69 -7.37 -51.91
N VAL A 11 0.02 -8.19 -51.12
CA VAL A 11 1.14 -8.99 -51.63
C VAL A 11 0.62 -10.05 -52.62
N CYS A 12 -0.47 -10.73 -52.29
CA CYS A 12 -1.10 -11.69 -53.18
C CYS A 12 -1.62 -11.02 -54.46
N LEU A 13 -2.22 -9.84 -54.35
CA LEU A 13 -2.69 -9.04 -55.49
C LEU A 13 -1.52 -8.64 -56.40
N LEU A 14 -0.39 -8.23 -55.84
CA LEU A 14 0.81 -7.85 -56.59
C LEU A 14 1.37 -9.06 -57.34
N ILE A 15 1.43 -10.23 -56.71
CA ILE A 15 1.84 -11.49 -57.35
C ILE A 15 0.84 -11.87 -58.49
N GLY A 16 -0.45 -11.75 -58.23
CA GLY A 16 -1.50 -12.02 -59.22
C GLY A 16 -1.41 -11.11 -60.42
N LEU A 17 -1.17 -9.81 -60.24
CA LEU A 17 -0.95 -8.85 -61.33
C LEU A 17 0.33 -9.14 -62.12
N LEU A 18 1.39 -9.59 -61.42
CA LEU A 18 2.65 -10.00 -62.05
C LEU A 18 2.43 -11.23 -62.94
N VAL A 19 1.72 -12.23 -62.42
CA VAL A 19 1.36 -13.44 -63.22
C VAL A 19 0.49 -13.06 -64.42
N LEU A 20 -0.52 -12.20 -64.20
CA LEU A 20 -1.39 -11.72 -65.31
C LEU A 20 -0.61 -10.97 -66.35
N TYR A 21 0.40 -10.20 -66.01
CA TYR A 21 1.29 -9.50 -66.91
C TYR A 21 2.08 -10.49 -67.81
N LEU A 22 2.54 -11.61 -67.28
CA LEU A 22 3.27 -12.62 -67.96
C LEU A 22 2.42 -13.27 -69.12
N PHE A 23 1.10 -13.41 -68.84
CA PHE A 23 0.19 -14.02 -69.88
C PHE A 23 -0.46 -12.96 -70.77
N PHE A 24 -0.69 -11.75 -70.29
CA PHE A 24 -1.38 -10.67 -70.99
C PHE A 24 -0.64 -9.34 -70.84
N PRO A 25 0.43 -9.07 -71.60
CA PRO A 25 1.24 -7.85 -71.47
C PRO A 25 0.51 -6.62 -72.03
N LYS A 26 -0.62 -6.21 -71.40
CA LYS A 26 -1.37 -5.01 -71.76
C LYS A 26 -0.87 -3.80 -70.97
N ALA A 27 -0.82 -2.61 -71.60
CA ALA A 27 -0.39 -1.37 -70.95
C ALA A 27 -1.16 -1.09 -69.64
N MET A 28 -2.44 -1.43 -69.56
CA MET A 28 -3.26 -1.26 -68.35
C MET A 28 -2.75 -2.11 -67.19
N VAL A 29 -2.32 -3.36 -67.40
CA VAL A 29 -1.77 -4.23 -66.36
C VAL A 29 -0.43 -3.69 -65.84
N VAL A 30 0.41 -3.16 -66.75
CA VAL A 30 1.69 -2.53 -66.40
C VAL A 30 1.47 -1.30 -65.52
N ILE A 31 0.49 -0.45 -65.88
CA ILE A 31 0.16 0.74 -65.07
C ILE A 31 -0.32 0.34 -63.66
N CYS A 32 -1.23 -0.64 -63.56
CA CYS A 32 -1.72 -1.14 -62.28
C CYS A 32 -0.59 -1.76 -61.43
N LEU A 33 0.30 -2.54 -62.03
CA LEU A 33 1.44 -3.14 -61.35
C LEU A 33 2.41 -2.06 -60.86
N ALA A 34 2.77 -1.09 -61.73
CA ALA A 34 3.69 -0.01 -61.36
C ALA A 34 3.14 0.89 -60.26
N THR A 35 1.84 1.22 -60.29
CA THR A 35 1.21 2.03 -59.25
C THR A 35 1.15 1.30 -57.91
N LEU A 36 0.76 0.01 -57.93
CA LEU A 36 0.71 -0.78 -56.70
C LEU A 36 2.10 -0.99 -56.09
N LEU A 37 3.10 -1.29 -56.93
CA LEU A 37 4.49 -1.42 -56.50
C LEU A 37 5.03 -0.10 -55.95
N GLY A 38 4.72 1.02 -56.61
CA GLY A 38 5.08 2.38 -56.12
C GLY A 38 4.51 2.69 -54.77
N ILE A 39 3.23 2.36 -54.54
CA ILE A 39 2.58 2.53 -53.22
C ILE A 39 3.29 1.68 -52.16
N CYS A 40 3.57 0.41 -52.47
CA CYS A 40 4.26 -0.47 -51.52
C CYS A 40 5.67 0.03 -51.16
N ILE A 41 6.42 0.53 -52.15
CA ILE A 41 7.77 1.09 -51.94
C ILE A 41 7.67 2.36 -51.09
N CYS A 42 6.76 3.28 -51.41
CA CYS A 42 6.56 4.51 -50.64
C CYS A 42 6.16 4.21 -49.20
N SER A 43 5.23 3.27 -48.98
CA SER A 43 4.81 2.83 -47.65
C SER A 43 5.96 2.22 -46.84
N TYR A 44 6.77 1.38 -47.48
CA TYR A 44 7.94 0.78 -46.85
C TYR A 44 8.97 1.84 -46.45
N VAL A 45 9.31 2.77 -47.33
CA VAL A 45 10.24 3.88 -47.07
C VAL A 45 9.70 4.76 -45.92
N TRP A 46 8.39 5.07 -45.95
CA TRP A 46 7.74 5.81 -44.89
C TRP A 46 7.94 5.17 -43.52
N VAL A 47 7.59 3.90 -43.34
CA VAL A 47 7.76 3.19 -42.08
C VAL A 47 9.24 3.05 -41.72
N ARG A 48 10.10 2.78 -42.71
CA ARG A 48 11.55 2.62 -42.47
C ARG A 48 12.22 3.87 -41.93
N THR A 49 11.79 5.05 -42.38
CA THR A 49 12.28 6.32 -41.83
C THR A 49 11.80 6.55 -40.39
N GLN A 50 10.58 6.18 -40.07
CA GLN A 50 10.02 6.29 -38.72
C GLN A 50 10.72 5.39 -37.71
N VAL A 51 11.23 4.23 -38.12
CA VAL A 51 11.94 3.28 -37.22
C VAL A 51 13.03 3.95 -36.37
N MET A 52 13.83 4.81 -36.99
CA MET A 52 14.97 5.44 -36.33
C MET A 52 14.66 6.79 -35.66
N GLN A 53 13.52 7.39 -36.01
CA GLN A 53 13.23 8.80 -35.69
C GLN A 53 12.20 8.94 -34.60
N ILE A 54 11.38 7.91 -34.35
CA ILE A 54 10.41 7.93 -33.25
C ILE A 54 11.06 7.44 -31.95
N GLN A 55 11.08 8.31 -30.97
CA GLN A 55 11.49 8.01 -29.61
C GLN A 55 10.29 8.15 -28.67
N ALA A 56 10.09 7.17 -27.80
CA ALA A 56 9.04 7.20 -26.82
C ALA A 56 9.65 7.05 -25.43
N GLN A 57 9.22 7.89 -24.51
CA GLN A 57 9.65 7.88 -23.10
C GLN A 57 8.42 7.88 -22.22
N ARG A 58 8.47 7.06 -21.20
CA ARG A 58 7.49 6.97 -20.13
C ARG A 58 8.15 7.43 -18.85
N LYS A 59 7.53 8.38 -18.15
CA LYS A 59 8.02 8.88 -16.87
C LYS A 59 6.88 8.84 -15.88
N LEU A 60 7.04 8.00 -14.86
CA LEU A 60 6.20 8.01 -13.68
C LEU A 60 6.72 9.09 -12.74
N LEU A 61 5.84 9.98 -12.25
CA LEU A 61 6.25 11.03 -11.31
C LEU A 61 6.58 10.45 -9.94
N PHE A 62 5.82 9.45 -9.50
CA PHE A 62 5.93 8.87 -8.17
C PHE A 62 6.00 7.34 -8.25
N ALA A 63 6.95 6.74 -7.55
CA ALA A 63 7.07 5.28 -7.45
C ALA A 63 6.22 4.70 -6.30
N ALA A 64 5.68 5.55 -5.43
CA ALA A 64 4.85 5.16 -4.30
C ALA A 64 3.81 6.26 -4.04
N VAL A 65 2.58 5.84 -3.78
CA VAL A 65 1.41 6.67 -3.51
C VAL A 65 0.55 6.01 -2.43
N GLN A 66 -0.46 6.70 -1.95
CA GLN A 66 -1.46 6.12 -1.04
C GLN A 66 -2.79 5.89 -1.76
N VAL A 67 -3.65 5.05 -1.17
CA VAL A 67 -5.03 4.93 -1.62
C VAL A 67 -5.72 6.30 -1.47
N GLY A 68 -6.39 6.73 -2.53
CA GLY A 68 -7.00 8.06 -2.65
C GLY A 68 -6.14 9.10 -3.35
N ASP A 69 -4.83 8.87 -3.51
CA ASP A 69 -3.95 9.76 -4.27
C ASP A 69 -4.13 9.57 -5.78
N GLU A 70 -3.78 10.62 -6.52
CA GLU A 70 -3.72 10.57 -7.97
C GLU A 70 -2.33 10.11 -8.44
N LEU A 71 -2.31 9.03 -9.21
CA LEU A 71 -1.15 8.63 -9.99
C LEU A 71 -1.03 9.54 -11.20
N GLU A 72 0.08 10.22 -11.34
CA GLU A 72 0.38 11.06 -12.50
C GLU A 72 1.51 10.43 -13.31
N GLU A 73 1.23 10.18 -14.57
CA GLU A 73 2.17 9.63 -15.52
C GLU A 73 2.27 10.47 -16.78
N ASN A 74 3.50 10.71 -17.23
CA ASN A 74 3.82 11.44 -18.43
C ASN A 74 4.35 10.51 -19.52
N ILE A 75 3.62 10.41 -20.63
CA ILE A 75 4.09 9.73 -21.83
C ILE A 75 4.50 10.80 -22.85
N GLN A 76 5.73 10.68 -23.34
CA GLN A 76 6.32 11.58 -24.29
C GLN A 76 6.72 10.85 -25.54
N ILE A 77 6.22 11.28 -26.70
CA ILE A 77 6.64 10.81 -28.02
C ILE A 77 7.33 11.96 -28.74
N ILE A 78 8.51 11.68 -29.24
CA ILE A 78 9.35 12.61 -29.99
C ILE A 78 9.49 12.07 -31.39
N ASN A 79 9.10 12.85 -32.38
CA ASN A 79 9.32 12.57 -33.78
C ASN A 79 10.46 13.48 -34.31
N ASN A 80 11.64 12.91 -34.47
CA ASN A 80 12.80 13.61 -35.02
C ASN A 80 12.80 13.56 -36.56
N GLY A 81 11.76 12.97 -37.17
CA GLY A 81 11.64 12.77 -38.61
C GLY A 81 11.09 13.97 -39.35
N ILE A 82 11.25 13.88 -40.67
CA ILE A 82 10.66 14.82 -41.63
C ILE A 82 9.23 14.48 -42.01
N PHE A 83 8.81 13.22 -41.74
CA PHE A 83 7.43 12.76 -42.02
C PHE A 83 6.59 12.79 -40.73
N PRO A 84 5.31 13.20 -40.82
CA PRO A 84 4.42 13.15 -39.67
C PRO A 84 4.11 11.69 -39.31
N VAL A 85 3.91 11.44 -38.02
CA VAL A 85 3.32 10.21 -37.49
C VAL A 85 1.81 10.44 -37.45
N LEU A 86 1.09 9.89 -38.41
CA LEU A 86 -0.34 10.14 -38.58
C LEU A 86 -1.14 9.66 -37.40
N TRP A 87 -0.75 8.55 -36.84
CA TRP A 87 -1.27 8.02 -35.61
C TRP A 87 -0.22 7.17 -34.91
N ILE A 88 -0.19 7.22 -33.62
CA ILE A 88 0.57 6.33 -32.75
C ILE A 88 -0.34 5.87 -31.62
N ALA A 89 -0.52 4.56 -31.52
CA ALA A 89 -1.28 3.94 -30.45
C ALA A 89 -0.30 3.47 -29.37
N VAL A 90 -0.53 3.86 -28.15
CA VAL A 90 0.20 3.37 -26.97
C VAL A 90 -0.70 2.42 -26.22
N GLU A 91 -0.18 1.23 -25.92
CA GLU A 91 -0.85 0.20 -25.16
C GLU A 91 0.03 -0.23 -23.99
N ASP A 92 -0.58 -0.39 -22.85
CA ASP A 92 0.09 -0.80 -21.62
C ASP A 92 -0.51 -2.11 -21.08
N ASN A 93 0.36 -3.01 -20.62
CA ASN A 93 -0.01 -4.30 -20.03
C ASN A 93 0.31 -4.34 -18.52
N SER A 94 0.14 -3.22 -17.83
CA SER A 94 0.29 -3.16 -16.38
C SER A 94 -0.78 -3.99 -15.67
N ASN A 95 -0.45 -4.52 -14.49
CA ASN A 95 -1.39 -5.27 -13.66
C ASN A 95 -2.17 -4.37 -12.68
N PHE A 96 -2.05 -3.05 -12.81
CA PHE A 96 -2.74 -2.11 -11.93
C PHE A 96 -4.23 -2.05 -12.25
N PRO A 97 -5.13 -2.25 -11.26
CA PRO A 97 -6.58 -2.24 -11.49
C PRO A 97 -7.05 -0.89 -12.05
N ALA A 98 -7.98 -0.95 -13.01
CA ALA A 98 -8.54 0.21 -13.71
C ALA A 98 -7.52 1.07 -14.49
N TYR A 99 -6.25 0.65 -14.57
CA TYR A 99 -5.22 1.32 -15.32
C TYR A 99 -5.11 0.71 -16.71
N SER A 100 -5.52 1.46 -17.71
CA SER A 100 -5.38 1.06 -19.10
C SER A 100 -5.05 2.30 -19.93
N ILE A 101 -3.81 2.40 -20.37
CA ILE A 101 -3.44 3.41 -21.33
C ILE A 101 -3.73 2.86 -22.73
N ARG A 102 -4.80 3.37 -23.33
CA ARG A 102 -5.08 3.23 -24.75
C ARG A 102 -5.28 4.62 -25.32
N SER A 103 -4.24 5.17 -25.90
CA SER A 103 -4.30 6.51 -26.49
C SER A 103 -3.76 6.46 -27.90
N VAL A 104 -4.47 7.13 -28.79
CA VAL A 104 -4.05 7.32 -30.18
C VAL A 104 -3.85 8.80 -30.41
N ARG A 105 -2.68 9.18 -30.91
CA ARG A 105 -2.32 10.57 -31.20
C ARG A 105 -1.55 10.66 -32.51
N ALA A 106 -1.62 11.83 -33.14
CA ALA A 106 -0.72 12.21 -34.22
C ALA A 106 0.48 12.99 -33.66
N VAL A 107 1.62 12.89 -34.33
CA VAL A 107 2.82 13.66 -33.96
C VAL A 107 3.42 14.28 -35.20
N ASP A 108 3.48 15.60 -35.22
CA ASP A 108 4.01 16.36 -36.35
C ASP A 108 5.51 16.10 -36.55
N PRO A 109 6.04 16.40 -37.73
CA PRO A 109 7.47 16.32 -38.02
C PRO A 109 8.26 17.22 -37.04
N GLN A 110 9.45 16.75 -36.61
CA GLN A 110 10.37 17.48 -35.74
C GLN A 110 9.70 18.05 -34.49
N SER A 111 8.71 17.35 -33.98
CA SER A 111 7.92 17.78 -32.83
C SER A 111 7.88 16.75 -31.73
N LYS A 112 7.41 17.21 -30.59
CA LYS A 112 7.28 16.43 -29.37
C LYS A 112 5.85 16.57 -28.85
N THR A 113 5.20 15.45 -28.63
CA THR A 113 3.88 15.39 -28.05
C THR A 113 3.98 14.73 -26.68
N THR A 114 3.40 15.38 -25.67
CA THR A 114 3.36 14.85 -24.30
C THR A 114 1.91 14.80 -23.85
N TRP A 115 1.51 13.70 -23.24
CA TRP A 115 0.22 13.60 -22.57
C TRP A 115 0.38 13.06 -21.16
N ARG A 116 -0.51 13.53 -20.30
CA ARG A 116 -0.55 13.16 -18.87
C ARG A 116 -1.74 12.29 -18.63
N TYR A 117 -1.51 11.23 -17.89
CA TYR A 117 -2.56 10.38 -17.36
C TYR A 117 -2.68 10.63 -15.87
N HIS A 118 -3.92 10.79 -15.41
CA HIS A 118 -4.28 10.88 -14.02
C HIS A 118 -5.18 9.73 -13.69
N LEU A 119 -4.85 8.99 -12.65
CA LEU A 119 -5.65 7.88 -12.14
C LEU A 119 -5.67 7.92 -10.64
N THR A 120 -6.85 7.90 -10.05
CA THR A 120 -7.00 7.77 -8.59
C THR A 120 -6.73 6.33 -8.18
N CYS A 121 -5.80 6.13 -7.26
CA CYS A 121 -5.45 4.82 -6.72
C CYS A 121 -6.53 4.36 -5.74
N LYS A 122 -7.35 3.39 -6.13
CA LYS A 122 -8.45 2.90 -5.30
C LYS A 122 -8.09 1.69 -4.42
N GLN A 123 -7.04 0.96 -4.75
CA GLN A 123 -6.65 -0.27 -4.06
C GLN A 123 -5.18 -0.20 -3.64
N ARG A 124 -4.88 -0.66 -2.42
CA ARG A 124 -3.51 -0.83 -1.97
C ARG A 124 -2.87 -2.07 -2.59
N GLY A 125 -1.57 -2.07 -2.68
CA GLY A 125 -0.85 -3.23 -3.20
C GLY A 125 0.49 -2.86 -3.82
N ILE A 126 1.19 -3.90 -4.30
CA ILE A 126 2.41 -3.77 -5.08
C ILE A 126 2.04 -4.12 -6.52
N PHE A 127 2.09 -3.12 -7.38
CA PHE A 127 1.72 -3.25 -8.78
C PHE A 127 2.93 -3.14 -9.68
N THR A 128 2.85 -3.79 -10.82
CA THR A 128 3.89 -3.71 -11.86
C THR A 128 3.34 -2.93 -13.04
N LEU A 129 3.97 -1.80 -13.33
CA LEU A 129 3.67 -0.99 -14.50
C LEU A 129 4.54 -1.43 -15.67
N GLY A 130 3.92 -1.66 -16.83
CA GLY A 130 4.53 -2.27 -18.00
C GLY A 130 4.40 -3.81 -18.00
N PRO A 131 4.90 -4.45 -19.05
CA PRO A 131 5.53 -3.90 -20.25
C PRO A 131 4.54 -3.06 -21.09
N TRP A 132 5.05 -2.11 -21.84
CA TRP A 132 4.24 -1.27 -22.68
C TRP A 132 4.76 -1.25 -24.11
N GLN A 133 3.91 -0.90 -25.05
CA GLN A 133 4.23 -0.86 -26.45
C GLN A 133 3.56 0.30 -27.17
N TRP A 134 4.14 0.70 -28.28
CA TRP A 134 3.45 1.58 -29.21
C TRP A 134 3.46 1.00 -30.60
N THR A 135 2.43 1.33 -31.35
CA THR A 135 2.21 0.86 -32.71
C THR A 135 1.85 2.05 -33.59
N THR A 136 2.38 2.09 -34.79
CA THR A 136 2.03 3.06 -35.83
C THR A 136 2.03 2.36 -37.19
N SER A 137 1.54 3.01 -38.23
CA SER A 137 1.58 2.48 -39.60
C SER A 137 1.91 3.56 -40.63
N ASP A 138 2.15 3.13 -41.85
CA ASP A 138 2.12 3.98 -43.03
C ASP A 138 0.70 4.55 -43.29
N PRO A 139 0.55 5.56 -44.16
CA PRO A 139 -0.73 6.14 -44.50
C PRO A 139 -1.76 5.18 -45.09
N PHE A 140 -1.30 4.11 -45.75
CA PHE A 140 -2.16 3.11 -46.40
C PHE A 140 -2.45 1.89 -45.49
N GLY A 141 -1.78 1.81 -44.31
CA GLY A 141 -1.95 0.69 -43.37
C GLY A 141 -1.42 -0.65 -43.89
N ILE A 142 -0.43 -0.64 -44.77
CA ILE A 142 0.20 -1.85 -45.33
C ILE A 142 1.22 -2.40 -44.33
N PHE A 143 2.08 -1.54 -43.81
CA PHE A 143 3.14 -1.88 -42.88
C PHE A 143 2.86 -1.28 -41.52
N TYR A 144 2.94 -2.11 -40.48
CA TYR A 144 2.82 -1.70 -39.10
C TYR A 144 4.19 -1.73 -38.44
N LEU A 145 4.47 -0.69 -37.73
CA LEU A 145 5.67 -0.57 -36.91
C LEU A 145 5.28 -0.71 -35.45
N LYS A 146 5.83 -1.73 -34.79
CA LYS A 146 5.61 -2.02 -33.39
C LYS A 146 6.91 -1.96 -32.58
N ARG A 147 6.90 -1.26 -31.48
CA ARG A 147 8.03 -1.24 -30.55
C ARG A 147 7.54 -1.52 -29.15
N SER A 148 8.10 -2.58 -28.54
CA SER A 148 7.78 -2.98 -27.17
C SER A 148 8.94 -2.62 -26.24
N TYR A 149 8.59 -2.19 -25.04
CA TYR A 149 9.51 -1.92 -23.94
C TYR A 149 9.22 -2.92 -22.83
N ILE A 150 10.20 -3.79 -22.59
CA ILE A 150 10.08 -4.92 -21.63
C ILE A 150 10.28 -4.43 -20.19
N HIS A 151 10.90 -3.25 -19.99
CA HIS A 151 11.15 -2.73 -18.67
C HIS A 151 9.84 -2.52 -17.92
N THR A 152 9.76 -3.16 -16.77
CA THR A 152 8.69 -2.99 -15.79
C THR A 152 9.17 -2.15 -14.64
N GLN A 153 8.28 -1.35 -14.06
CA GLN A 153 8.54 -0.55 -12.88
C GLN A 153 7.56 -0.97 -11.78
N GLN A 154 8.08 -1.24 -10.59
CA GLN A 154 7.21 -1.49 -9.44
C GLN A 154 6.67 -0.17 -8.90
N MET A 155 5.39 -0.18 -8.59
CA MET A 155 4.66 0.88 -7.93
C MET A 155 4.00 0.34 -6.67
N VAL A 156 4.19 1.05 -5.57
CA VAL A 156 3.60 0.68 -4.28
C VAL A 156 2.47 1.65 -3.96
N VAL A 157 1.28 1.12 -3.71
CA VAL A 157 0.13 1.89 -3.22
C VAL A 157 -0.08 1.52 -1.76
N TYR A 158 0.30 2.43 -0.87
CA TYR A 158 0.17 2.24 0.58
C TYR A 158 -1.28 2.35 1.06
N PRO A 159 -1.63 1.71 2.18
CA PRO A 159 -2.90 1.95 2.87
C PRO A 159 -3.06 3.44 3.19
N PRO A 160 -4.30 3.94 3.22
CA PRO A 160 -4.55 5.32 3.59
C PRO A 160 -4.24 5.57 5.06
N LEU A 161 -3.95 6.83 5.39
CA LEU A 161 -3.84 7.25 6.78
C LEU A 161 -5.22 7.50 7.35
N ALA A 162 -5.43 7.05 8.58
CA ALA A 162 -6.65 7.33 9.33
C ALA A 162 -6.33 7.91 10.69
N LEU A 163 -7.24 8.72 11.20
CA LEU A 163 -7.24 9.17 12.57
C LEU A 163 -8.17 8.28 13.38
N LEU A 164 -7.66 7.76 14.48
CA LEU A 164 -8.49 7.02 15.42
C LEU A 164 -9.23 8.01 16.32
N PRO A 165 -10.57 7.91 16.41
CA PRO A 165 -11.30 8.64 17.43
C PRO A 165 -10.78 8.29 18.84
N ALA A 166 -10.67 9.29 19.71
CA ALA A 166 -10.17 9.09 21.08
C ALA A 166 -10.96 8.02 21.86
N SER A 167 -12.24 7.82 21.51
CA SER A 167 -13.11 6.79 22.09
C SER A 167 -12.69 5.35 21.76
N LEU A 168 -11.94 5.16 20.67
CA LEU A 168 -11.45 3.85 20.25
C LEU A 168 -10.05 3.53 20.74
N LEU A 169 -9.34 4.53 21.27
CA LEU A 169 -8.00 4.30 21.81
C LEU A 169 -8.06 3.37 23.01
N PRO A 170 -7.11 2.44 23.13
CA PRO A 170 -6.94 1.62 24.31
C PRO A 170 -6.69 2.51 25.53
N ILE A 171 -7.67 2.61 26.43
CA ILE A 171 -7.57 3.35 27.71
C ILE A 171 -7.34 2.33 28.81
N GLY A 172 -6.35 2.60 29.67
CA GLY A 172 -6.07 1.73 30.81
C GLY A 172 -7.25 1.66 31.80
N ARG A 173 -7.49 0.47 32.34
CA ARG A 173 -8.62 0.18 33.22
C ARG A 173 -8.35 0.73 34.62
N GLN A 174 -8.95 1.88 34.97
CA GLN A 174 -9.40 2.14 36.34
C GLN A 174 -10.80 2.71 36.26
N VAL A 175 -11.72 2.08 36.97
CA VAL A 175 -13.10 2.54 37.10
C VAL A 175 -13.07 3.93 37.72
N GLY A 176 -13.38 4.96 36.94
CA GLY A 176 -13.49 6.35 37.38
C GLY A 176 -12.41 7.33 36.91
N ASP A 177 -11.32 6.89 36.29
CA ASP A 177 -10.26 7.78 35.83
C ASP A 177 -9.95 7.53 34.33
N LEU A 178 -10.26 8.51 33.48
CA LEU A 178 -9.91 8.54 32.05
C LEU A 178 -8.41 8.85 31.88
N ARG A 179 -7.54 8.01 32.44
CA ARG A 179 -6.09 8.19 32.25
C ARG A 179 -5.63 7.51 30.97
N PRO A 180 -4.81 8.18 30.16
CA PRO A 180 -4.22 7.55 28.98
C PRO A 180 -3.41 6.32 29.39
N LEU A 181 -3.43 5.29 28.55
CA LEU A 181 -2.76 3.99 28.77
C LEU A 181 -1.29 4.15 29.21
N ASN A 182 -0.62 5.21 28.78
CA ASN A 182 0.74 5.57 29.19
C ASN A 182 0.92 5.70 30.71
N GLN A 183 -0.09 6.21 31.43
CA GLN A 183 0.00 6.40 32.87
C GLN A 183 -0.26 5.10 33.64
N VAL A 184 -1.09 4.21 33.11
CA VAL A 184 -1.40 2.92 33.75
C VAL A 184 -0.25 1.93 33.60
N LEU A 185 0.37 1.86 32.41
CA LEU A 185 1.51 0.96 32.17
C LEU A 185 2.81 1.45 32.85
N ALA A 186 2.94 2.75 33.10
CA ALA A 186 4.05 3.30 33.89
C ALA A 186 3.99 2.94 35.37
N ALA A 187 2.84 2.49 35.90
CA ALA A 187 2.65 2.19 37.30
C ALA A 187 3.32 0.88 37.75
N ASP A 188 3.56 -0.08 36.84
CA ASP A 188 3.96 -1.45 37.18
C ASP A 188 5.35 -1.89 36.66
N THR A 189 6.23 -0.96 36.32
CA THR A 189 7.60 -1.31 35.93
C THR A 189 8.45 -1.74 37.11
N ILE A 190 9.08 -2.90 37.04
CA ILE A 190 9.94 -3.45 38.09
C ILE A 190 11.33 -2.78 38.14
N LEU A 191 11.76 -2.13 37.05
CA LEU A 191 13.06 -1.47 36.98
C LEU A 191 12.96 -0.02 37.41
N ALA A 192 13.33 0.25 38.66
CA ALA A 192 13.54 1.62 39.15
C ALA A 192 14.82 2.18 38.52
N THR A 193 14.69 3.17 37.66
CA THR A 193 15.83 3.77 36.95
C THR A 193 16.56 4.77 37.84
N HIS A 194 15.83 5.53 38.64
CA HIS A 194 16.40 6.48 39.60
C HIS A 194 15.46 6.73 40.79
N THR A 195 15.96 7.44 41.80
CA THR A 195 15.19 7.77 43.00
C THR A 195 15.13 9.29 43.15
N ARG A 196 13.94 9.83 43.54
CA ARG A 196 13.77 11.22 43.90
C ARG A 196 13.29 11.36 45.34
N PRO A 197 13.46 12.54 45.99
CA PRO A 197 12.84 12.81 47.30
C PRO A 197 11.32 12.60 47.24
N PHE A 198 10.78 12.09 48.33
CA PHE A 198 9.33 11.90 48.52
C PHE A 198 8.61 13.25 48.52
N GLN A 199 7.46 13.33 47.90
CA GLN A 199 6.55 14.48 47.94
C GLN A 199 5.20 14.06 48.52
N PRO A 200 4.48 14.96 49.22
CA PRO A 200 3.13 14.67 49.73
C PRO A 200 2.21 14.24 48.55
N GLY A 201 1.57 13.09 48.69
CA GLY A 201 0.74 12.48 47.66
C GLY A 201 1.39 11.29 46.92
N ASP A 202 2.69 11.04 47.13
CA ASP A 202 3.35 9.88 46.56
C ASP A 202 2.93 8.58 47.30
N PRO A 203 2.74 7.47 46.54
CA PRO A 203 2.35 6.20 47.13
C PRO A 203 3.49 5.58 47.95
N LEU A 204 3.22 5.23 49.21
CA LEU A 204 4.20 4.69 50.16
C LEU A 204 4.82 3.36 49.71
N HIS A 205 4.12 2.54 48.93
CA HIS A 205 4.64 1.27 48.40
C HIS A 205 5.82 1.46 47.42
N ARG A 206 6.01 2.67 46.89
CA ARG A 206 7.13 3.01 45.99
C ARG A 206 8.36 3.55 46.74
N VAL A 207 8.37 3.60 48.06
CA VAL A 207 9.52 4.07 48.84
C VAL A 207 10.71 3.12 48.61
N HIS A 208 11.85 3.71 48.30
CA HIS A 208 13.11 2.99 48.16
C HIS A 208 13.85 2.96 49.49
N TRP A 209 13.50 2.01 50.35
CA TRP A 209 13.98 1.93 51.73
C TRP A 209 15.50 1.97 51.88
N ARG A 210 16.26 1.37 50.93
CA ARG A 210 17.72 1.39 50.95
C ARG A 210 18.32 2.79 50.77
N THR A 211 17.75 3.61 49.87
CA THR A 211 18.18 5.01 49.69
C THR A 211 17.70 5.88 50.84
N THR A 212 16.48 5.67 51.30
CA THR A 212 15.92 6.35 52.48
C THR A 212 16.78 6.15 53.70
N ALA A 213 17.21 4.92 54.00
CA ALA A 213 18.10 4.61 55.12
C ALA A 213 19.49 5.27 55.00
N ARG A 214 20.01 5.42 53.80
CA ARG A 214 21.31 6.06 53.60
C ARG A 214 21.27 7.59 53.65
N ARG A 215 20.14 8.19 53.27
CA ARG A 215 20.02 9.65 53.18
C ARG A 215 19.22 10.29 54.28
N GLY A 216 18.63 9.51 55.19
CA GLY A 216 17.88 9.98 56.35
C GLY A 216 16.55 10.67 56.00
N SER A 217 16.15 10.69 54.76
CA SER A 217 14.87 11.25 54.27
C SER A 217 14.22 10.30 53.27
N PRO A 218 12.88 10.24 53.19
CA PRO A 218 12.19 9.28 52.33
C PRO A 218 12.44 9.56 50.82
N TYR A 219 12.82 8.54 50.08
CA TYR A 219 13.03 8.55 48.64
C TYR A 219 12.09 7.54 47.99
N ILE A 220 11.49 7.93 46.84
CA ILE A 220 10.67 7.03 46.03
C ILE A 220 11.41 6.54 44.79
N LYS A 221 11.03 5.36 44.38
CA LYS A 221 11.47 4.77 43.10
C LYS A 221 10.74 5.46 41.97
N ILE A 222 11.48 5.99 41.00
CA ILE A 222 10.95 6.40 39.71
C ILE A 222 11.19 5.25 38.75
N PHE A 223 10.12 4.76 38.20
CA PHE A 223 10.15 3.70 37.19
C PHE A 223 10.23 4.33 35.82
N ASP A 224 11.08 3.75 34.96
CA ASP A 224 11.19 4.22 33.60
C ASP A 224 9.95 3.76 32.81
N PRO A 225 9.16 4.68 32.26
CA PRO A 225 8.05 4.31 31.38
C PRO A 225 8.52 3.61 30.10
N GLU A 226 9.83 3.69 29.78
CA GLU A 226 10.38 3.08 28.58
C GLU A 226 10.37 1.53 28.61
N ALA A 227 10.38 0.91 29.82
CA ALA A 227 10.47 -0.54 29.96
C ALA A 227 9.18 -1.31 29.56
N THR A 228 8.05 -0.60 29.32
CA THR A 228 6.73 -1.23 29.09
C THR A 228 6.09 -0.86 27.75
N SER A 229 6.86 -0.54 26.75
CA SER A 229 6.33 0.21 25.61
C SER A 229 6.24 -0.56 24.30
N ARG A 230 6.29 -1.90 24.32
CA ARG A 230 6.11 -2.68 23.07
C ARG A 230 4.65 -3.01 22.86
N VAL A 231 4.19 -2.81 21.64
CA VAL A 231 2.84 -3.12 21.17
C VAL A 231 2.94 -4.08 20.00
N TRP A 232 2.22 -5.18 20.06
CA TRP A 232 2.09 -6.11 18.96
C TRP A 232 0.70 -5.97 18.33
N LEU A 233 0.68 -5.69 17.03
CA LEU A 233 -0.52 -5.66 16.21
C LEU A 233 -0.64 -7.02 15.51
N ILE A 234 -1.76 -7.70 15.72
CA ILE A 234 -1.99 -9.04 15.16
C ILE A 234 -3.32 -9.01 14.40
N PRO A 235 -3.29 -8.92 13.05
CA PRO A 235 -4.48 -9.04 12.22
C PRO A 235 -4.90 -10.49 12.05
N ASP A 236 -6.21 -10.70 11.90
CA ASP A 236 -6.79 -11.93 11.41
C ASP A 236 -6.82 -11.90 9.88
N LEU A 237 -6.11 -12.81 9.25
CA LEU A 237 -6.03 -12.92 7.79
C LEU A 237 -6.74 -14.17 7.25
N ASP A 238 -7.60 -14.80 8.06
CA ASP A 238 -8.44 -15.90 7.60
C ASP A 238 -9.47 -15.38 6.59
N GLY A 239 -9.37 -15.83 5.36
CA GLY A 239 -10.26 -15.41 4.28
C GLY A 239 -11.72 -15.82 4.48
N SER A 240 -12.00 -16.79 5.36
CA SER A 240 -13.35 -17.29 5.61
C SER A 240 -14.19 -16.33 6.46
N VAL A 241 -13.55 -15.49 7.28
CA VAL A 241 -14.23 -14.57 8.20
C VAL A 241 -14.34 -13.13 7.66
N HIS A 242 -13.71 -12.84 6.53
CA HIS A 242 -13.76 -11.52 5.90
C HIS A 242 -14.82 -11.41 4.81
N SER A 243 -15.47 -10.24 4.72
CA SER A 243 -16.39 -9.95 3.62
C SER A 243 -15.60 -9.63 2.35
N ASN A 244 -15.90 -10.35 1.27
CA ASN A 244 -15.32 -10.10 -0.05
C ASN A 244 -16.15 -9.12 -0.92
N ASN A 245 -17.01 -8.30 -0.31
CA ASN A 245 -17.88 -7.37 -1.04
C ASN A 245 -17.13 -6.30 -1.85
N SER A 246 -15.83 -6.13 -1.61
CA SER A 246 -14.98 -5.20 -2.40
C SER A 246 -14.88 -5.56 -3.89
N LYS A 247 -15.31 -6.77 -4.29
CA LYS A 247 -15.34 -7.16 -5.72
C LYS A 247 -16.57 -6.64 -6.45
N GLU A 248 -17.64 -6.32 -5.71
CA GLU A 248 -18.91 -5.83 -6.27
C GLU A 248 -19.08 -4.32 -6.10
N SER A 249 -18.51 -3.73 -5.06
CA SER A 249 -18.52 -2.29 -4.83
C SER A 249 -17.18 -1.65 -5.21
N ASP A 250 -17.27 -0.51 -5.89
CA ASP A 250 -16.11 0.32 -6.27
C ASP A 250 -15.48 1.02 -5.04
N ASP A 251 -16.10 0.85 -3.85
CA ASP A 251 -15.65 1.45 -2.59
C ASP A 251 -14.94 0.40 -1.72
N TRP A 252 -13.62 0.58 -1.55
CA TRP A 252 -12.79 -0.26 -0.72
C TRP A 252 -13.21 -0.26 0.77
N GLN A 253 -13.93 0.78 1.24
CA GLN A 253 -14.45 0.86 2.60
C GLN A 253 -15.51 -0.21 2.91
N ASP A 254 -16.06 -0.85 1.89
CA ASP A 254 -17.04 -1.92 2.03
C ASP A 254 -16.40 -3.25 2.44
N SER A 255 -15.09 -3.36 2.38
CA SER A 255 -14.35 -4.54 2.79
C SER A 255 -13.97 -4.50 4.28
N SER A 256 -14.27 -5.57 5.00
CA SER A 256 -13.81 -5.74 6.39
C SER A 256 -12.28 -5.84 6.47
N GLU A 257 -11.64 -6.45 5.45
CA GLU A 257 -10.19 -6.52 5.32
C GLU A 257 -9.57 -5.13 5.24
N GLU A 258 -10.09 -4.26 4.36
CA GLU A 258 -9.56 -2.91 4.18
C GLU A 258 -9.74 -2.06 5.44
N ASN A 259 -10.89 -2.20 6.13
CA ASN A 259 -11.11 -1.52 7.40
C ASN A 259 -10.17 -2.03 8.51
N MET A 260 -9.83 -3.32 8.51
CA MET A 260 -8.82 -3.88 9.41
C MET A 260 -7.44 -3.25 9.17
N ILE A 261 -7.00 -3.19 7.92
CA ILE A 261 -5.72 -2.58 7.56
C ILE A 261 -5.69 -1.08 7.90
N LEU A 262 -6.80 -0.38 7.67
CA LEU A 262 -6.95 1.02 8.05
C LEU A 262 -6.81 1.22 9.56
N LEU A 263 -7.47 0.37 10.35
CA LEU A 263 -7.37 0.37 11.81
C LEU A 263 -5.93 0.13 12.28
N LEU A 264 -5.26 -0.88 11.71
CA LEU A 264 -3.87 -1.21 12.04
C LEU A 264 -2.91 -0.07 11.71
N SER A 265 -3.10 0.59 10.57
CA SER A 265 -2.28 1.76 10.19
C SER A 265 -2.49 2.93 11.16
N ALA A 266 -3.75 3.19 11.56
CA ALA A 266 -4.09 4.23 12.52
C ALA A 266 -3.53 3.94 13.92
N LEU A 267 -3.65 2.70 14.41
CA LEU A 267 -3.08 2.26 15.68
C LEU A 267 -1.56 2.35 15.68
N ALA A 268 -0.91 1.90 14.60
CA ALA A 268 0.54 2.00 14.46
C ALA A 268 1.01 3.46 14.51
N SER A 269 0.34 4.35 13.78
CA SER A 269 0.63 5.79 13.80
C SER A 269 0.52 6.36 15.21
N GLN A 270 -0.60 6.10 15.90
CA GLN A 270 -0.87 6.61 17.24
C GLN A 270 0.17 6.13 18.26
N PHE A 271 0.46 4.82 18.29
CA PHE A 271 1.41 4.29 19.27
C PHE A 271 2.85 4.74 19.01
N LEU A 272 3.23 4.92 17.75
CA LEU A 272 4.55 5.48 17.43
C LEU A 272 4.66 6.95 17.80
N GLN A 273 3.58 7.74 17.67
CA GLN A 273 3.51 9.11 18.19
C GLN A 273 3.63 9.15 19.72
N ASP A 274 3.03 8.18 20.41
CA ASP A 274 3.16 7.99 21.86
C ASP A 274 4.54 7.41 22.28
N HIS A 275 5.53 7.42 21.36
CA HIS A 275 6.89 6.89 21.59
C HIS A 275 6.96 5.41 21.98
N ARG A 276 5.96 4.61 21.64
CA ARG A 276 5.98 3.16 21.87
C ARG A 276 6.67 2.42 20.73
N ALA A 277 7.24 1.28 21.06
CA ALA A 277 7.74 0.36 20.04
C ALA A 277 6.57 -0.48 19.50
N VAL A 278 6.32 -0.42 18.20
CA VAL A 278 5.22 -1.13 17.53
C VAL A 278 5.77 -2.23 16.65
N GLY A 279 5.25 -3.44 16.81
CA GLY A 279 5.50 -4.59 15.95
C GLY A 279 4.23 -5.06 15.26
N LEU A 280 4.39 -5.81 14.19
CA LEU A 280 3.31 -6.47 13.45
C LEU A 280 3.62 -7.95 13.33
N PHE A 281 2.62 -8.77 13.61
CA PHE A 281 2.68 -10.21 13.33
C PHE A 281 1.47 -10.62 12.51
N ALA A 282 1.67 -10.83 11.21
CA ALA A 282 0.63 -11.17 10.24
C ALA A 282 0.79 -12.59 9.66
N GLY A 283 1.63 -13.42 10.27
CA GLY A 283 1.91 -14.79 9.85
C GLY A 283 3.35 -15.18 10.11
N THR A 284 3.71 -16.41 9.76
CA THR A 284 5.04 -17.00 10.03
C THR A 284 6.09 -16.66 8.96
N GLU A 285 5.68 -16.10 7.83
CA GLU A 285 6.60 -15.68 6.77
C GLU A 285 7.41 -14.46 7.22
N PRO A 286 8.72 -14.39 6.90
CA PRO A 286 9.59 -13.32 7.40
C PRO A 286 9.12 -11.91 7.06
N ASP A 287 8.53 -11.70 5.88
CA ASP A 287 8.00 -10.42 5.38
C ASP A 287 6.69 -10.00 6.08
N ARG A 288 6.04 -10.93 6.79
CA ARG A 288 4.83 -10.67 7.58
C ARG A 288 5.11 -10.40 9.05
N ILE A 289 6.39 -10.40 9.44
CA ILE A 289 6.82 -10.14 10.82
C ILE A 289 7.63 -8.86 10.85
N VAL A 290 7.13 -7.86 11.56
CA VAL A 290 7.87 -6.63 11.84
C VAL A 290 8.14 -6.56 13.34
N LEU A 291 9.41 -6.63 13.71
CA LEU A 291 9.80 -6.55 15.12
C LEU A 291 9.53 -5.16 15.70
N PRO A 292 9.14 -5.07 17.00
CA PRO A 292 8.82 -3.79 17.62
C PRO A 292 10.01 -2.83 17.62
N GLN A 293 9.84 -1.66 16.98
CA GLN A 293 10.79 -0.57 16.99
C GLN A 293 10.06 0.77 17.19
N ARG A 294 10.82 1.80 17.57
CA ARG A 294 10.32 3.16 17.79
C ARG A 294 10.71 4.08 16.64
N GLY A 295 10.04 5.20 16.60
CA GLY A 295 10.38 6.29 15.71
C GLY A 295 9.56 6.35 14.42
N PRO A 296 9.49 7.54 13.81
CA PRO A 296 8.61 7.79 12.67
C PRO A 296 8.99 7.00 11.41
N ALA A 297 10.28 6.67 11.24
CA ALA A 297 10.72 5.87 10.10
C ALA A 297 10.15 4.44 10.14
N HIS A 298 9.92 3.90 11.35
CA HIS A 298 9.37 2.57 11.53
C HIS A 298 7.90 2.45 11.09
N PHE A 299 7.16 3.56 11.11
CA PHE A 299 5.80 3.61 10.58
C PHE A 299 5.74 3.17 9.11
N TRP A 300 6.70 3.61 8.30
CA TRP A 300 6.79 3.22 6.89
C TRP A 300 7.11 1.74 6.71
N THR A 301 7.90 1.16 7.62
CA THR A 301 8.16 -0.28 7.62
C THR A 301 6.88 -1.07 7.89
N ILE A 302 6.07 -0.62 8.85
CA ILE A 302 4.77 -1.24 9.14
C ILE A 302 3.81 -1.07 7.95
N LEU A 303 3.69 0.14 7.37
CA LEU A 303 2.85 0.36 6.19
C LEU A 303 3.28 -0.50 5.00
N ALA A 304 4.59 -0.63 4.78
CA ALA A 304 5.11 -1.49 3.72
C ALA A 304 4.75 -2.97 3.94
N ALA A 305 4.77 -3.44 5.18
CA ALA A 305 4.35 -4.79 5.51
C ALA A 305 2.83 -4.97 5.40
N LEU A 306 2.02 -3.95 5.75
CA LEU A 306 0.56 -3.99 5.61
C LEU A 306 0.09 -3.93 4.15
N THR A 307 0.88 -3.34 3.25
CA THR A 307 0.50 -3.12 1.86
C THR A 307 0.16 -4.41 1.09
N PRO A 308 0.97 -5.48 1.12
CA PRO A 308 0.71 -6.71 0.39
C PRO A 308 -0.20 -7.70 1.14
N LEU A 309 -0.63 -7.38 2.38
CA LEU A 309 -1.43 -8.30 3.16
C LEU A 309 -2.85 -8.40 2.63
N HIS A 310 -3.28 -9.63 2.35
CA HIS A 310 -4.64 -9.98 1.98
C HIS A 310 -5.15 -11.11 2.84
N ALA A 311 -6.44 -11.07 3.17
CA ALA A 311 -7.13 -12.12 3.92
C ALA A 311 -7.38 -13.34 3.02
N THR A 312 -6.34 -14.09 2.74
CA THR A 312 -6.35 -15.29 1.88
C THR A 312 -5.86 -16.53 2.61
N GLN A 313 -5.53 -16.41 3.89
CA GLN A 313 -5.07 -17.54 4.70
C GLN A 313 -6.24 -18.47 4.98
N THR A 314 -5.91 -19.74 5.12
CA THR A 314 -6.84 -20.82 5.54
C THR A 314 -6.64 -21.22 7.00
N GLN A 315 -5.59 -20.70 7.64
CA GLN A 315 -5.32 -20.93 9.05
C GLN A 315 -6.20 -20.04 9.91
N SER A 316 -6.74 -20.63 10.97
CA SER A 316 -7.56 -19.90 11.94
C SER A 316 -6.77 -18.82 12.67
N PHE A 317 -7.44 -17.78 13.11
CA PHE A 317 -6.82 -16.72 13.90
C PHE A 317 -6.19 -17.24 15.19
N ALA A 318 -6.82 -18.25 15.81
CA ALA A 318 -6.27 -18.94 16.98
C ALA A 318 -4.88 -19.53 16.73
N TRP A 319 -4.66 -20.13 15.56
CA TRP A 319 -3.35 -20.64 15.16
C TRP A 319 -2.33 -19.50 15.01
N THR A 320 -2.71 -18.40 14.35
CA THR A 320 -1.84 -17.22 14.19
C THR A 320 -1.38 -16.64 15.53
N LEU A 321 -2.29 -16.54 16.51
CA LEU A 321 -1.96 -16.12 17.87
C LEU A 321 -0.98 -17.06 18.57
N GLN A 322 -1.13 -18.37 18.40
CA GLN A 322 -0.19 -19.36 18.97
C GLN A 322 1.21 -19.21 18.36
N GLN A 323 1.32 -18.97 17.06
CA GLN A 323 2.60 -18.74 16.40
C GLN A 323 3.29 -17.45 16.83
N ALA A 324 2.53 -16.44 17.24
CA ALA A 324 3.08 -15.19 17.76
C ALA A 324 3.70 -15.34 19.16
N ALA A 325 3.31 -16.35 19.93
CA ALA A 325 3.71 -16.55 21.33
C ALA A 325 5.21 -16.42 21.58
N PRO A 326 6.12 -17.04 20.80
CA PRO A 326 7.56 -16.97 21.06
C PRO A 326 8.16 -15.55 20.97
N LEU A 327 7.51 -14.64 20.26
CA LEU A 327 7.98 -13.28 20.04
C LEU A 327 7.50 -12.28 21.10
N ILE A 328 6.44 -12.64 21.81
CA ILE A 328 5.74 -11.78 22.75
C ILE A 328 6.35 -11.97 24.15
N SER A 329 6.58 -10.87 24.86
CA SER A 329 7.08 -10.88 26.24
C SER A 329 5.98 -10.50 27.23
N ALA A 330 6.19 -10.87 28.50
CA ALA A 330 5.23 -10.67 29.59
C ALA A 330 4.69 -9.24 29.78
N ARG A 331 5.34 -8.24 29.22
CA ARG A 331 4.98 -6.82 29.37
C ARG A 331 4.51 -6.15 28.08
N ASP A 332 4.37 -6.92 27.04
CA ASP A 332 3.95 -6.39 25.75
C ASP A 332 2.42 -6.17 25.75
N LEU A 333 1.96 -5.13 25.10
CA LEU A 333 0.56 -4.93 24.79
C LEU A 333 0.23 -5.71 23.52
N ILE A 334 -0.76 -6.57 23.58
CA ILE A 334 -1.24 -7.33 22.43
C ILE A 334 -2.54 -6.72 21.94
N ILE A 335 -2.60 -6.40 20.67
CA ILE A 335 -3.80 -5.89 19.99
C ILE A 335 -4.17 -6.87 18.88
N ALA A 336 -5.26 -7.59 19.10
CA ALA A 336 -5.86 -8.50 18.13
C ALA A 336 -6.96 -7.77 17.35
N VAL A 337 -6.95 -7.90 16.03
CA VAL A 337 -7.99 -7.32 15.15
C VAL A 337 -8.61 -8.42 14.31
N THR A 338 -9.90 -8.69 14.50
CA THR A 338 -10.60 -9.81 13.84
C THR A 338 -12.07 -9.51 13.60
N PRO A 339 -12.68 -9.96 12.51
CA PRO A 339 -14.13 -10.07 12.34
C PRO A 339 -14.70 -11.39 12.89
N SER A 340 -13.84 -12.34 13.30
CA SER A 340 -14.28 -13.66 13.78
C SER A 340 -15.05 -13.56 15.10
N LEU A 341 -16.18 -14.25 15.17
CA LEU A 341 -17.04 -14.35 16.35
C LEU A 341 -16.77 -15.65 17.15
N GLU A 342 -15.81 -16.48 16.71
CA GLU A 342 -15.48 -17.73 17.35
C GLU A 342 -14.78 -17.53 18.69
N ILE A 343 -14.96 -18.49 19.62
CA ILE A 343 -14.37 -18.42 20.96
C ILE A 343 -12.90 -18.87 20.95
N ASP A 344 -12.48 -19.68 20.00
CA ASP A 344 -11.17 -20.33 19.98
C ASP A 344 -9.99 -19.36 19.98
N TRP A 345 -10.10 -18.25 19.24
CA TRP A 345 -9.08 -17.22 19.26
C TRP A 345 -9.02 -16.49 20.61
N MET A 346 -10.16 -16.29 21.27
CA MET A 346 -10.21 -15.66 22.60
C MET A 346 -9.48 -16.51 23.63
N VAL A 347 -9.73 -17.84 23.60
CA VAL A 347 -9.01 -18.79 24.47
C VAL A 347 -7.51 -18.77 24.19
N SER A 348 -7.11 -18.72 22.92
CA SER A 348 -5.69 -18.62 22.55
C SER A 348 -5.06 -17.32 23.03
N LEU A 349 -5.76 -16.20 22.93
CA LEU A 349 -5.31 -14.89 23.39
C LEU A 349 -5.17 -14.87 24.93
N VAL A 350 -6.11 -15.45 25.66
CA VAL A 350 -6.06 -15.60 27.13
C VAL A 350 -4.88 -16.46 27.56
N ARG A 351 -4.61 -17.57 26.85
CA ARG A 351 -3.43 -18.42 27.13
C ARG A 351 -2.13 -17.63 26.98
N LEU A 352 -2.03 -16.78 25.95
CA LEU A 352 -0.87 -15.89 25.79
C LEU A 352 -0.69 -14.95 26.98
N THR A 353 -1.78 -14.37 27.50
CA THR A 353 -1.71 -13.47 28.68
C THR A 353 -1.32 -14.18 29.95
N HIS A 354 -1.90 -15.36 30.22
CA HIS A 354 -1.63 -16.12 31.44
C HIS A 354 -0.22 -16.72 31.47
N SER A 355 0.32 -17.13 30.33
CA SER A 355 1.68 -17.67 30.23
C SER A 355 2.75 -16.66 30.64
N PHE A 356 2.44 -15.37 30.61
CA PHE A 356 3.39 -14.30 30.85
C PHE A 356 3.06 -13.36 32.02
N GLY A 357 2.05 -13.69 32.83
CA GLY A 357 1.85 -13.02 34.14
C GLY A 357 1.24 -11.62 34.08
N GLY A 358 0.36 -11.32 33.13
CA GLY A 358 -0.48 -10.12 33.19
C GLY A 358 -0.34 -9.12 32.04
N ASN A 359 -0.17 -9.61 30.81
CA ASN A 359 -0.19 -8.73 29.63
C ASN A 359 -1.54 -8.02 29.49
N SER A 360 -1.50 -6.75 29.10
CA SER A 360 -2.70 -6.06 28.68
C SER A 360 -3.06 -6.54 27.26
N THR A 361 -4.28 -7.06 27.09
CA THR A 361 -4.77 -7.52 25.79
C THR A 361 -5.99 -6.69 25.38
N TRP A 362 -5.96 -6.26 24.15
CA TRP A 362 -7.08 -5.58 23.51
C TRP A 362 -7.47 -6.34 22.25
N SER A 363 -8.77 -6.41 22.03
CA SER A 363 -9.31 -6.90 20.77
C SER A 363 -10.21 -5.85 20.13
N PHE A 364 -10.03 -5.66 18.83
CA PHE A 364 -10.93 -4.89 18.00
C PHE A 364 -11.73 -5.87 17.14
N LEU A 365 -13.03 -5.92 17.41
CA LEU A 365 -13.96 -6.78 16.69
C LEU A 365 -14.59 -5.97 15.56
N LEU A 366 -14.31 -6.34 14.34
CA LEU A 366 -15.00 -5.76 13.18
C LEU A 366 -16.41 -6.36 13.15
N ASP A 367 -17.44 -5.51 13.22
CA ASP A 367 -18.84 -5.96 13.24
C ASP A 367 -19.25 -6.57 11.88
N PRO A 368 -19.41 -7.91 11.77
CA PRO A 368 -19.70 -8.55 10.49
C PRO A 368 -20.96 -8.01 9.83
N LYS A 369 -21.98 -7.68 10.65
CA LYS A 369 -23.26 -7.17 10.18
C LYS A 369 -23.10 -5.83 9.46
N SER A 370 -22.21 -4.96 9.90
CA SER A 370 -21.93 -3.67 9.24
C SER A 370 -21.27 -3.83 7.86
N PHE A 371 -20.67 -4.99 7.59
CA PHE A 371 -20.04 -5.36 6.31
C PHE A 371 -20.88 -6.34 5.48
N GLY A 372 -22.18 -6.51 5.82
CA GLY A 372 -23.09 -7.36 5.06
C GLY A 372 -22.99 -8.86 5.34
N MET A 373 -22.27 -9.25 6.40
CA MET A 373 -22.16 -10.65 6.84
C MET A 373 -23.13 -10.95 7.99
N ALA A 374 -23.40 -12.24 8.23
CA ALA A 374 -24.19 -12.69 9.37
C ALA A 374 -23.35 -12.68 10.66
N GLY A 375 -23.99 -12.38 11.80
CA GLY A 375 -23.40 -12.47 13.12
C GLY A 375 -23.59 -11.21 13.95
N GLU A 376 -23.47 -11.34 15.25
CA GLU A 376 -23.62 -10.24 16.22
C GLU A 376 -22.33 -10.07 17.03
N ALA A 377 -21.59 -9.01 16.76
CA ALA A 377 -20.35 -8.71 17.44
C ALA A 377 -20.51 -8.45 18.96
N GLN A 378 -21.73 -8.07 19.40
CA GLN A 378 -22.01 -7.82 20.83
C GLN A 378 -21.81 -9.08 21.69
N LEU A 379 -22.28 -10.24 21.23
CA LEU A 379 -22.13 -11.51 21.97
C LEU A 379 -20.64 -11.90 22.09
N ALA A 380 -19.88 -11.71 21.01
CA ALA A 380 -18.45 -11.96 21.02
C ALA A 380 -17.70 -10.97 21.93
N GLN A 381 -18.12 -9.70 21.97
CA GLN A 381 -17.58 -8.69 22.88
C GLN A 381 -17.83 -9.07 24.35
N GLU A 382 -19.06 -9.46 24.70
CA GLU A 382 -19.39 -9.89 26.06
C GLU A 382 -18.58 -11.10 26.49
N SER A 383 -18.43 -12.09 25.60
CA SER A 383 -17.59 -13.28 25.84
C SER A 383 -16.11 -12.91 26.05
N ALA A 384 -15.57 -12.03 25.24
CA ALA A 384 -14.20 -11.54 25.39
C ALA A 384 -13.99 -10.77 26.72
N LEU A 385 -14.94 -9.91 27.11
CA LEU A 385 -14.90 -9.18 28.37
C LEU A 385 -15.00 -10.12 29.57
N ALA A 386 -15.84 -11.15 29.51
CA ALA A 386 -15.95 -12.19 30.55
C ALA A 386 -14.64 -12.96 30.73
N MET A 387 -13.85 -13.13 29.66
CA MET A 387 -12.52 -13.76 29.69
C MET A 387 -11.41 -12.79 30.09
N GLY A 388 -11.72 -11.51 30.37
CA GLY A 388 -10.75 -10.49 30.76
C GLY A 388 -10.04 -9.78 29.60
N ILE A 389 -10.45 -10.03 28.37
CA ILE A 389 -9.96 -9.34 27.18
C ILE A 389 -10.73 -8.04 27.00
N MET A 390 -10.03 -6.92 26.88
CA MET A 390 -10.66 -5.63 26.57
C MET A 390 -11.09 -5.61 25.11
N ALA A 391 -12.39 -5.65 24.84
CA ALA A 391 -12.93 -5.73 23.48
C ALA A 391 -13.66 -4.44 23.07
N ARG A 392 -13.43 -3.99 21.84
CA ARG A 392 -14.14 -2.88 21.20
C ARG A 392 -14.69 -3.31 19.84
N ILE A 393 -15.94 -2.93 19.58
CA ILE A 393 -16.58 -3.18 18.29
C ILE A 393 -16.27 -1.99 17.37
N ILE A 394 -15.86 -2.31 16.17
CA ILE A 394 -15.63 -1.37 15.07
C ILE A 394 -16.63 -1.66 13.97
N ARG A 395 -17.38 -0.65 13.60
CA ARG A 395 -18.36 -0.71 12.50
C ARG A 395 -17.81 -0.01 11.27
N ARG A 396 -18.38 -0.32 10.14
CA ARG A 396 -18.14 0.40 8.91
C ARG A 396 -18.38 1.91 9.12
N GLY A 397 -17.38 2.74 8.76
CA GLY A 397 -17.44 4.19 8.90
C GLY A 397 -17.01 4.76 10.26
N ASP A 398 -16.71 3.93 11.26
CA ASP A 398 -16.20 4.41 12.56
C ASP A 398 -14.78 4.98 12.44
N ILE A 399 -14.01 4.50 11.46
CA ILE A 399 -12.67 4.98 11.16
C ILE A 399 -12.75 5.86 9.91
N LEU A 400 -12.53 7.14 10.13
CA LEU A 400 -12.54 8.09 9.03
C LEU A 400 -11.14 8.18 8.42
N MET A 401 -11.07 7.99 7.12
CA MET A 401 -9.88 8.36 6.38
C MET A 401 -9.60 9.83 6.57
N GLN A 402 -8.34 10.17 6.70
CA GLN A 402 -7.90 11.53 6.54
C GLN A 402 -8.01 11.85 5.04
N SER A 403 -9.22 12.22 4.59
CA SER A 403 -9.41 12.67 3.22
C SER A 403 -8.56 13.92 3.04
N GLY A 404 -7.51 13.81 2.25
CA GLY A 404 -6.86 14.98 1.68
C GLY A 404 -7.94 15.74 0.91
N GLY A 405 -8.41 16.88 1.46
CA GLY A 405 -9.42 17.69 0.82
C GLY A 405 -9.02 17.94 -0.63
N MET A 406 -9.92 17.67 -1.53
CA MET A 406 -9.82 18.04 -2.94
C MET A 406 -9.52 19.55 -3.01
N GLY A 407 -8.30 19.94 -3.31
CA GLY A 407 -7.98 21.33 -3.62
C GLY A 407 -6.60 21.83 -3.26
N ASP A 408 -5.84 21.23 -2.36
CA ASP A 408 -4.53 21.79 -2.04
C ASP A 408 -3.47 20.68 -1.84
N VAL A 409 -2.62 20.60 -2.80
CA VAL A 409 -1.27 20.03 -2.93
C VAL A 409 -0.73 19.37 -1.64
N ARG A 410 -1.30 18.23 -1.26
CA ARG A 410 -0.75 17.39 -0.22
C ARG A 410 -0.30 16.06 -0.83
N ARG A 411 0.77 16.12 -1.61
CA ARG A 411 1.34 14.95 -2.26
C ARG A 411 2.52 14.44 -1.45
N TRP A 412 2.49 13.16 -1.16
CA TRP A 412 3.67 12.45 -0.70
C TRP A 412 4.67 12.36 -1.85
N GLU A 413 5.84 12.91 -1.68
CA GLU A 413 6.94 12.72 -2.62
C GLU A 413 7.89 11.66 -2.09
N PHE A 414 8.04 10.59 -2.85
CA PHE A 414 8.97 9.51 -2.56
C PHE A 414 10.12 9.54 -3.58
N LYS A 415 11.31 9.29 -3.10
CA LYS A 415 12.49 9.13 -3.97
C LYS A 415 13.03 7.72 -3.81
N THR A 416 13.09 6.98 -4.91
CA THR A 416 13.76 5.69 -4.94
C THR A 416 15.26 5.93 -5.10
N LEU A 417 16.05 5.44 -4.17
CA LEU A 417 17.51 5.42 -4.29
C LEU A 417 17.92 4.31 -5.25
N GLY A 418 19.12 4.43 -5.83
CA GLY A 418 19.66 3.39 -6.72
C GLY A 418 19.82 2.00 -6.08
N THR A 419 19.67 1.90 -4.76
CA THR A 419 19.62 0.66 -3.98
C THR A 419 18.22 0.04 -3.88
N GLY A 420 17.21 0.63 -4.55
CA GLY A 420 15.80 0.20 -4.46
C GLY A 420 15.07 0.69 -3.21
N LYS A 421 15.76 1.37 -2.28
CA LYS A 421 15.12 1.91 -1.06
C LYS A 421 14.31 3.16 -1.39
N VAL A 422 13.04 3.17 -0.99
CA VAL A 422 12.16 4.34 -1.12
C VAL A 422 12.35 5.23 0.11
N ILE A 423 12.63 6.52 -0.13
CA ILE A 423 12.68 7.55 0.93
C ILE A 423 11.63 8.61 0.67
N VAL A 424 11.00 9.09 1.72
CA VAL A 424 10.05 10.21 1.66
C VAL A 424 10.83 11.50 1.44
N ARG A 425 10.54 12.23 0.37
CA ARG A 425 11.13 13.53 0.06
C ARG A 425 10.28 14.67 0.59
N ASN A 426 8.97 14.51 0.50
CA ASN A 426 8.01 15.49 0.98
C ASN A 426 6.80 14.78 1.58
N ALA A 427 6.35 15.22 2.76
CA ALA A 427 5.18 14.70 3.44
C ALA A 427 4.13 15.81 3.53
N PRO A 428 2.83 15.49 3.47
CA PRO A 428 1.77 16.49 3.62
C PRO A 428 1.90 17.23 4.95
N ARG A 429 1.69 18.55 4.94
CA ARG A 429 1.85 19.45 6.09
C ARG A 429 1.00 19.13 7.33
N GLN A 430 -0.02 18.28 7.23
CA GLN A 430 -0.81 17.86 8.41
C GLN A 430 -0.16 16.75 9.25
N VAL A 431 0.94 16.18 8.79
CA VAL A 431 1.84 15.35 9.62
C VAL A 431 2.95 16.21 10.23
N ALA A 432 2.83 17.53 10.16
CA ALA A 432 3.85 18.51 10.56
C ALA A 432 4.07 18.65 12.09
N ASP A 433 3.28 17.95 12.91
CA ASP A 433 3.60 17.77 14.33
C ASP A 433 4.62 16.63 14.58
N TRP A 434 5.05 15.97 13.50
CA TRP A 434 6.18 15.05 13.58
C TRP A 434 7.46 15.88 13.55
N PRO A 435 8.38 15.70 14.53
CA PRO A 435 9.65 16.40 14.51
C PRO A 435 10.31 16.19 13.17
N GLU A 436 10.75 17.28 12.54
CA GLU A 436 11.40 17.28 11.23
C GLU A 436 12.36 16.09 11.14
N MET A 437 12.06 15.16 10.26
CA MET A 437 13.04 14.13 9.94
C MET A 437 14.23 14.84 9.33
N SER A 438 15.24 15.09 10.16
CA SER A 438 16.53 15.58 9.68
C SER A 438 17.03 14.55 8.69
N VAL A 439 16.84 14.85 7.41
CA VAL A 439 17.44 14.12 6.33
C VAL A 439 18.94 14.32 6.50
N LYS A 440 19.58 13.43 7.27
CA LYS A 440 21.03 13.36 7.24
C LYS A 440 21.40 13.07 5.79
N LYS A 441 22.01 14.06 5.14
CA LYS A 441 22.73 13.84 3.89
C LYS A 441 23.76 12.76 4.18
N TRP A 442 23.54 11.60 3.57
CA TRP A 442 24.55 10.59 3.39
C TRP A 442 25.11 10.70 1.97
#